data_295e40c8973a2c1e40880ac864d48407
#
_entry.id   295e40c8973a2c1e40880ac864d48407
#
_cell.length_a   1.000
_cell.length_b   1.000
_cell.length_c   1.000
_cell.angle_alpha   90.00
_cell.angle_beta   90.00
_cell.angle_gamma   90.00
#
_symmetry.space_group_name_H-M   'P 1'
#
loop_
_entity.id
_entity.type
_entity.pdbx_description
1 polymer ?
#
loop_
_entity_poly.entity_id
_entity_poly.type
_entity_poly.pdbx_seq_one_letter_code
_entity_poly.pdbx_strand_id
1 'polypeptide(L)'
;MWDDDEPDYDPDYDPEEERRRLEATPIFQKAEEIRDLTQRIVETMDKNDPESEIQSSLMLEDSMIIPAKIAGAEAVDDYILKMENAVVIKIHARSLLTRTASLKYLELVAPAYLQLLRDEIEAFRLLFRKWVASFQLDTTKEGDGWGLFVDDE
;
A
#
# COMPACT_ATOMS: atom_id res chain seq x y z
N MET A 1 27.95 13.73 -15.73
CA MET A 1 27.15 14.95 -15.94
C MET A 1 25.69 14.56 -15.63
N TRP A 2 25.15 15.16 -14.61
CA TRP A 2 23.74 14.99 -14.29
C TRP A 2 22.97 15.90 -15.23
N ASP A 3 22.07 15.33 -16.06
CA ASP A 3 21.12 16.12 -16.81
C ASP A 3 20.18 16.75 -15.76
N ASP A 4 20.24 18.06 -15.63
CA ASP A 4 19.24 18.84 -14.94
C ASP A 4 17.98 18.83 -15.84
N ASP A 5 17.28 17.68 -15.85
CA ASP A 5 15.92 17.66 -16.30
C ASP A 5 15.11 18.42 -15.25
N GLU A 6 14.95 19.72 -15.51
CA GLU A 6 13.94 20.48 -14.77
C GLU A 6 12.63 19.71 -14.86
N PRO A 7 11.95 19.43 -13.75
CA PRO A 7 10.68 18.74 -13.81
C PRO A 7 9.75 19.51 -14.74
N ASP A 8 9.17 18.80 -15.72
CA ASP A 8 8.18 19.34 -16.64
C ASP A 8 7.12 20.07 -15.82
N TYR A 9 7.18 21.41 -15.85
CA TYR A 9 6.21 22.24 -15.18
C TYR A 9 4.91 22.20 -15.97
N ASP A 10 3.94 21.42 -15.47
CA ASP A 10 2.58 21.43 -15.98
C ASP A 10 1.80 22.58 -15.30
N PRO A 11 1.48 23.66 -16.06
CA PRO A 11 0.74 24.80 -15.47
C PRO A 11 -0.70 24.45 -15.08
N ASP A 12 -1.23 23.34 -15.58
CA ASP A 12 -2.59 22.86 -15.26
C ASP A 12 -2.60 21.86 -14.09
N TYR A 13 -1.42 21.53 -13.52
CA TYR A 13 -1.30 20.64 -12.38
C TYR A 13 -1.82 21.29 -11.11
N ASP A 14 -2.89 20.70 -10.54
CA ASP A 14 -3.46 21.09 -9.27
C ASP A 14 -3.27 19.95 -8.23
N PRO A 15 -2.34 20.12 -7.27
CA PRO A 15 -2.10 19.10 -6.25
C PRO A 15 -3.32 18.79 -5.37
N GLU A 16 -4.19 19.76 -5.14
CA GLU A 16 -5.40 19.55 -4.34
C GLU A 16 -6.44 18.72 -5.08
N GLU A 17 -6.57 18.91 -6.40
CA GLU A 17 -7.46 18.10 -7.23
C GLU A 17 -6.99 16.65 -7.30
N GLU A 18 -5.68 16.43 -7.48
CA GLU A 18 -5.08 15.10 -7.48
C GLU A 18 -5.31 14.38 -6.14
N ARG A 19 -5.11 15.08 -5.05
CA ARG A 19 -5.38 14.57 -3.70
C ARG A 19 -6.84 14.19 -3.52
N ARG A 20 -7.77 15.02 -3.97
CA ARG A 20 -9.21 14.71 -3.90
C ARG A 20 -9.57 13.47 -4.70
N ARG A 21 -9.01 13.30 -5.90
CA ARG A 21 -9.22 12.10 -6.72
C ARG A 21 -8.71 10.86 -6.03
N LEU A 22 -7.51 10.92 -5.44
CA LEU A 22 -6.92 9.83 -4.69
C LEU A 22 -7.80 9.44 -3.49
N GLU A 23 -8.19 10.42 -2.69
CA GLU A 23 -9.03 10.23 -1.49
C GLU A 23 -10.44 9.69 -1.84
N ALA A 24 -10.89 9.88 -3.07
CA ALA A 24 -12.16 9.35 -3.57
C ALA A 24 -12.07 7.90 -4.05
N THR A 25 -10.89 7.33 -4.23
CA THR A 25 -10.74 5.96 -4.70
C THR A 25 -11.05 4.94 -3.60
N PRO A 26 -11.84 3.88 -3.90
CA PRO A 26 -12.21 2.89 -2.89
C PRO A 26 -11.01 2.18 -2.27
N ILE A 27 -9.98 1.85 -3.07
CA ILE A 27 -8.79 1.16 -2.56
C ILE A 27 -7.99 2.04 -1.60
N PHE A 28 -7.85 3.33 -1.88
CA PHE A 28 -7.15 4.26 -0.99
C PHE A 28 -7.91 4.46 0.31
N GLN A 29 -9.23 4.61 0.24
CA GLN A 29 -10.08 4.72 1.42
C GLN A 29 -9.96 3.50 2.33
N LYS A 30 -9.98 2.29 1.75
CA LYS A 30 -9.81 1.05 2.51
C LYS A 30 -8.41 0.95 3.13
N ALA A 31 -7.37 1.36 2.41
CA ALA A 31 -6.01 1.41 2.93
C ALA A 31 -5.89 2.35 4.14
N GLU A 32 -6.53 3.51 4.09
CA GLU A 32 -6.59 4.45 5.22
C GLU A 32 -7.36 3.87 6.41
N GLU A 33 -8.46 3.17 6.17
CA GLU A 33 -9.21 2.46 7.23
C GLU A 33 -8.34 1.39 7.90
N ILE A 34 -7.57 0.62 7.14
CA ILE A 34 -6.62 -0.37 7.67
C ILE A 34 -5.55 0.32 8.51
N ARG A 35 -5.01 1.43 8.04
CA ARG A 35 -4.02 2.20 8.80
C ARG A 35 -4.59 2.69 10.14
N ASP A 36 -5.77 3.26 10.13
CA ASP A 36 -6.42 3.76 11.34
C ASP A 36 -6.73 2.64 12.32
N LEU A 37 -7.25 1.51 11.84
CA LEU A 37 -7.51 0.33 12.66
C LEU A 37 -6.22 -0.23 13.26
N THR A 38 -5.16 -0.31 12.47
CA THR A 38 -3.84 -0.77 12.94
C THR A 38 -3.30 0.12 14.05
N GLN A 39 -3.40 1.44 13.90
CA GLN A 39 -2.99 2.39 14.95
C GLN A 39 -3.77 2.18 16.24
N ARG A 40 -5.08 1.98 16.16
CA ARG A 40 -5.93 1.70 17.33
C ARG A 40 -5.56 0.38 18.01
N ILE A 41 -5.27 -0.65 17.25
CA ILE A 41 -4.80 -1.94 17.78
C ILE A 41 -3.47 -1.77 18.51
N VAL A 42 -2.52 -1.06 17.90
CA VAL A 42 -1.21 -0.79 18.49
C VAL A 42 -1.34 -0.02 19.81
N GLU A 43 -2.28 0.90 19.93
CA GLU A 43 -2.55 1.64 21.17
C GLU A 43 -3.02 0.74 22.31
N THR A 44 -3.57 -0.44 22.03
CA THR A 44 -3.97 -1.42 23.04
C THR A 44 -2.82 -2.32 23.52
N MET A 45 -1.70 -2.31 22.82
CA MET A 45 -0.55 -3.18 23.13
C MET A 45 0.32 -2.62 24.25
N ASP A 46 0.96 -3.53 25.00
CA ASP A 46 1.84 -3.17 26.12
C ASP A 46 3.13 -2.53 25.62
N LYS A 47 3.30 -1.24 25.91
CA LYS A 47 4.48 -0.45 25.47
C LYS A 47 5.77 -0.84 26.20
N ASN A 48 5.67 -1.57 27.31
CA ASN A 48 6.82 -2.01 28.10
C ASN A 48 7.26 -3.44 27.76
N ASP A 49 6.49 -4.16 26.96
CA ASP A 49 6.86 -5.48 26.47
C ASP A 49 7.70 -5.36 25.19
N PRO A 50 8.96 -5.87 25.18
CA PRO A 50 9.82 -5.77 24.01
C PRO A 50 9.26 -6.43 22.74
N GLU A 51 8.54 -7.55 22.88
CA GLU A 51 7.91 -8.22 21.72
C GLU A 51 6.76 -7.38 21.14
N SER A 52 5.93 -6.80 22.02
CA SER A 52 4.88 -5.88 21.60
C SER A 52 5.43 -4.65 20.90
N GLU A 53 6.55 -4.10 21.34
CA GLU A 53 7.21 -2.96 20.70
C GLU A 53 7.67 -3.30 19.29
N ILE A 54 8.31 -4.44 19.09
CA ILE A 54 8.77 -4.90 17.78
C ILE A 54 7.56 -5.12 16.85
N GLN A 55 6.56 -5.85 17.30
CA GLN A 55 5.35 -6.14 16.53
C GLN A 55 4.60 -4.85 16.15
N SER A 56 4.46 -3.91 17.07
CA SER A 56 3.83 -2.61 16.83
C SER A 56 4.52 -1.83 15.73
N SER A 57 5.85 -1.73 15.78
CA SER A 57 6.64 -1.01 14.78
C SER A 57 6.46 -1.59 13.38
N LEU A 58 6.48 -2.92 13.27
CA LEU A 58 6.32 -3.62 12.00
C LEU A 58 4.89 -3.50 11.45
N MET A 59 3.87 -3.57 12.31
CA MET A 59 2.48 -3.35 11.92
C MET A 59 2.25 -1.94 11.40
N LEU A 60 2.76 -0.94 12.10
CA LEU A 60 2.63 0.47 11.68
C LEU A 60 3.32 0.71 10.34
N GLU A 61 4.53 0.17 10.16
CA GLU A 61 5.25 0.26 8.89
C GLU A 61 4.42 -0.33 7.74
N ASP A 62 3.94 -1.58 7.87
CA ASP A 62 3.10 -2.21 6.86
C ASP A 62 1.87 -1.37 6.53
N SER A 63 1.16 -0.88 7.56
CA SER A 63 -0.08 -0.12 7.38
C SER A 63 0.12 1.26 6.76
N MET A 64 1.31 1.85 6.91
CA MET A 64 1.65 3.17 6.35
C MET A 64 2.14 3.08 4.90
N ILE A 65 2.87 2.03 4.56
CA ILE A 65 3.41 1.84 3.21
C ILE A 65 2.28 1.58 2.20
N ILE A 66 1.25 0.85 2.57
CA ILE A 66 0.14 0.51 1.67
C ILE A 66 -0.50 1.75 1.03
N PRO A 67 -1.05 2.72 1.78
CA PRO A 67 -1.63 3.91 1.17
C PRO A 67 -0.60 4.79 0.44
N ALA A 68 0.62 4.87 0.95
CA ALA A 68 1.69 5.63 0.29
C ALA A 68 2.02 5.09 -1.10
N LYS A 69 2.05 3.77 -1.27
CA LYS A 69 2.32 3.12 -2.56
C LYS A 69 1.12 3.19 -3.51
N ILE A 70 -0.10 3.20 -3.01
CA ILE A 70 -1.29 3.48 -3.83
C ILE A 70 -1.19 4.90 -4.40
N ALA A 71 -0.88 5.89 -3.56
CA ALA A 71 -0.69 7.27 -3.98
C ALA A 71 0.41 7.38 -5.06
N GLY A 72 1.54 6.69 -4.87
CA GLY A 72 2.62 6.67 -5.85
C GLY A 72 2.21 6.05 -7.19
N ALA A 73 1.43 4.96 -7.18
CA ALA A 73 0.93 4.34 -8.39
C ALA A 73 -0.10 5.21 -9.14
N GLU A 74 -0.97 5.90 -8.40
CA GLU A 74 -1.96 6.81 -9.00
C GLU A 74 -1.32 8.07 -9.60
N ALA A 75 -0.16 8.46 -9.12
CA ALA A 75 0.57 9.65 -9.62
C ALA A 75 1.28 9.43 -10.95
N VAL A 76 1.38 8.21 -11.45
CA VAL A 76 2.09 7.87 -12.68
C VAL A 76 1.19 7.14 -13.67
N ASP A 77 1.48 7.28 -14.97
CA ASP A 77 0.77 6.58 -16.05
C ASP A 77 1.58 5.38 -16.60
N ASP A 78 2.70 5.07 -15.98
CA ASP A 78 3.58 3.99 -16.40
C ASP A 78 3.10 2.64 -15.83
N TYR A 79 2.81 1.68 -16.71
CA TYR A 79 2.32 0.36 -16.35
C TYR A 79 3.31 -0.40 -15.45
N ILE A 80 4.60 -0.36 -15.77
CA ILE A 80 5.64 -1.08 -15.01
C ILE A 80 5.72 -0.51 -13.60
N LEU A 81 5.78 0.81 -13.46
CA LEU A 81 5.82 1.47 -12.14
C LEU A 81 4.55 1.20 -11.33
N LYS A 82 3.38 1.19 -11.96
CA LYS A 82 2.13 0.82 -11.29
C LYS A 82 2.17 -0.63 -10.79
N MET A 83 2.65 -1.56 -11.60
CA MET A 83 2.77 -2.96 -11.22
C MET A 83 3.79 -3.18 -10.10
N GLU A 84 4.91 -2.49 -10.14
CA GLU A 84 5.92 -2.54 -9.07
C GLU A 84 5.37 -2.02 -7.74
N ASN A 85 4.66 -0.91 -7.75
CA ASN A 85 3.95 -0.41 -6.56
C ASN A 85 2.90 -1.42 -6.06
N ALA A 86 2.16 -2.05 -6.96
CA ALA A 86 1.18 -3.08 -6.61
C ALA A 86 1.83 -4.30 -5.93
N VAL A 87 3.01 -4.72 -6.39
CA VAL A 87 3.78 -5.80 -5.74
C VAL A 87 4.16 -5.42 -4.31
N VAL A 88 4.67 -4.22 -4.09
CA VAL A 88 5.03 -3.74 -2.75
C VAL A 88 3.81 -3.68 -1.83
N ILE A 89 2.68 -3.19 -2.32
CA ILE A 89 1.40 -3.18 -1.58
C ILE A 89 1.00 -4.58 -1.17
N LYS A 90 1.03 -5.54 -2.09
CA LYS A 90 0.72 -6.95 -1.82
C LYS A 90 1.62 -7.54 -0.74
N ILE A 91 2.92 -7.28 -0.79
CA ILE A 91 3.90 -7.77 0.18
C ILE A 91 3.55 -7.25 1.58
N HIS A 92 3.28 -5.96 1.72
CA HIS A 92 2.97 -5.35 3.02
C HIS A 92 1.59 -5.75 3.54
N ALA A 93 0.59 -5.90 2.67
CA ALA A 93 -0.73 -6.40 3.06
C ALA A 93 -0.65 -7.86 3.55
N ARG A 94 0.11 -8.71 2.87
CA ARG A 94 0.36 -10.09 3.30
C ARG A 94 1.16 -10.17 4.59
N SER A 95 2.15 -9.30 4.76
CA SER A 95 2.93 -9.19 6.00
C SER A 95 2.01 -8.86 7.18
N LEU A 96 1.15 -7.87 7.02
CA LEU A 96 0.19 -7.48 8.06
C LEU A 96 -0.79 -8.62 8.39
N LEU A 97 -1.29 -9.31 7.38
CA LEU A 97 -2.17 -10.47 7.55
C LEU A 97 -1.48 -11.61 8.32
N THR A 98 -0.25 -11.95 7.95
CA THR A 98 0.55 -12.98 8.62
C THR A 98 0.79 -12.63 10.08
N ARG A 99 1.05 -11.35 10.34
CA ARG A 99 1.30 -10.84 11.69
C ARG A 99 0.10 -10.99 12.61
N THR A 100 -1.12 -10.92 12.09
CA THR A 100 -2.33 -11.18 12.90
C THR A 100 -2.33 -12.57 13.51
N ALA A 101 -1.82 -13.58 12.82
CA ALA A 101 -1.69 -14.92 13.35
C ALA A 101 -0.62 -15.01 14.46
N SER A 102 0.51 -14.34 14.28
CA SER A 102 1.57 -14.27 15.29
C SER A 102 1.10 -13.57 16.56
N LEU A 103 0.39 -12.46 16.42
CA LEU A 103 -0.15 -11.71 17.56
C LEU A 103 -1.20 -12.49 18.35
N LYS A 104 -2.00 -13.29 17.64
CA LYS A 104 -2.95 -14.20 18.28
C LYS A 104 -2.23 -15.30 19.06
N TYR A 105 -1.24 -15.92 18.46
CA TYR A 105 -0.44 -16.98 19.09
C TYR A 105 0.30 -16.48 20.34
N LEU A 106 0.88 -15.27 20.26
CA LEU A 106 1.61 -14.65 21.38
C LEU A 106 0.68 -13.98 22.41
N GLU A 107 -0.62 -13.97 22.16
CA GLU A 107 -1.62 -13.36 23.05
C GLU A 107 -1.37 -11.86 23.34
N LEU A 108 -0.84 -11.14 22.36
CA LEU A 108 -0.48 -9.72 22.49
C LEU A 108 -1.65 -8.77 22.16
N VAL A 109 -2.66 -9.26 21.46
CA VAL A 109 -3.83 -8.49 21.03
C VAL A 109 -5.07 -9.34 21.17
N ALA A 110 -6.19 -8.73 21.57
CA ALA A 110 -7.47 -9.41 21.68
C ALA A 110 -7.89 -10.01 20.32
N PRO A 111 -8.29 -11.31 20.26
CA PRO A 111 -8.65 -11.98 19.01
C PRO A 111 -9.71 -11.26 18.18
N ALA A 112 -10.68 -10.61 18.84
CA ALA A 112 -11.73 -9.85 18.14
C ALA A 112 -11.17 -8.69 17.31
N TYR A 113 -10.16 -7.99 17.78
CA TYR A 113 -9.50 -6.91 17.03
C TYR A 113 -8.70 -7.45 15.86
N LEU A 114 -8.03 -8.58 16.03
CA LEU A 114 -7.31 -9.24 14.94
C LEU A 114 -8.24 -9.72 13.84
N GLN A 115 -9.42 -10.21 14.21
CA GLN A 115 -10.43 -10.62 13.23
C GLN A 115 -10.96 -9.42 12.42
N LEU A 116 -11.20 -8.27 13.07
CA LEU A 116 -11.56 -7.04 12.38
C LEU A 116 -10.50 -6.64 11.34
N LEU A 117 -9.23 -6.69 11.72
CA LEU A 117 -8.13 -6.36 10.81
C LEU A 117 -8.06 -7.35 9.64
N ARG A 118 -8.22 -8.64 9.89
CA ARG A 118 -8.25 -9.67 8.83
C ARG A 118 -9.40 -9.43 7.85
N ASP A 119 -10.59 -9.08 8.35
CA ASP A 119 -11.76 -8.81 7.53
C ASP A 119 -11.53 -7.55 6.65
N GLU A 120 -10.91 -6.52 7.18
CA GLU A 120 -10.55 -5.30 6.44
C GLU A 120 -9.49 -5.60 5.36
N ILE A 121 -8.50 -6.41 5.66
CA ILE A 121 -7.48 -6.82 4.67
C ILE A 121 -8.12 -7.65 3.55
N GLU A 122 -9.07 -8.52 3.87
CA GLU A 122 -9.81 -9.30 2.85
C GLU A 122 -10.65 -8.39 1.94
N ALA A 123 -11.35 -7.41 2.51
CA ALA A 123 -12.06 -6.41 1.73
C ALA A 123 -11.10 -5.60 0.84
N PHE A 124 -9.94 -5.24 1.37
CA PHE A 124 -8.87 -4.58 0.61
C PHE A 124 -8.38 -5.45 -0.55
N ARG A 125 -8.17 -6.74 -0.34
CA ARG A 125 -7.73 -7.69 -1.37
C ARG A 125 -8.67 -7.69 -2.58
N LEU A 126 -9.97 -7.65 -2.35
CA LEU A 126 -10.96 -7.62 -3.43
C LEU A 126 -10.91 -6.30 -4.22
N LEU A 127 -10.75 -5.18 -3.53
CA LEU A 127 -10.56 -3.87 -4.18
C LEU A 127 -9.24 -3.80 -4.94
N PHE A 128 -8.18 -4.35 -4.38
CA PHE A 128 -6.86 -4.43 -5.01
C PHE A 128 -6.91 -5.19 -6.34
N ARG A 129 -7.60 -6.32 -6.39
CA ARG A 129 -7.76 -7.09 -7.62
C ARG A 129 -8.42 -6.29 -8.74
N LYS A 130 -9.47 -5.53 -8.43
CA LYS A 130 -10.14 -4.65 -9.39
C LYS A 130 -9.22 -3.50 -9.82
N TRP A 131 -8.50 -2.93 -8.89
CA TRP A 131 -7.58 -1.84 -9.14
C TRP A 131 -6.44 -2.24 -10.07
N VAL A 132 -5.78 -3.36 -9.82
CA VAL A 132 -4.72 -3.90 -10.68
C VAL A 132 -5.26 -4.24 -12.07
N ALA A 133 -6.45 -4.82 -12.15
CA ALA A 133 -7.09 -5.14 -13.43
C ALA A 133 -7.41 -3.89 -14.28
N SER A 134 -7.48 -2.71 -13.67
CA SER A 134 -7.71 -1.45 -14.37
C SER A 134 -6.44 -0.87 -15.01
N PHE A 135 -5.26 -1.38 -14.70
CA PHE A 135 -4.00 -0.90 -15.25
C PHE A 135 -3.92 -1.21 -16.73
N GLN A 136 -3.49 -0.22 -17.50
CA GLN A 136 -3.41 -0.35 -18.95
C GLN A 136 -1.95 -0.46 -19.39
N LEU A 137 -1.66 -1.54 -20.13
CA LEU A 137 -0.38 -1.70 -20.81
C LEU A 137 -0.39 -0.90 -22.11
N ASP A 138 0.50 0.08 -22.21
CA ASP A 138 0.76 0.78 -23.47
C ASP A 138 1.83 0.02 -24.27
N THR A 139 1.40 -0.75 -25.27
CA THR A 139 2.29 -1.55 -26.13
C THR A 139 3.16 -0.72 -27.06
N THR A 140 2.93 0.61 -27.13
CA THR A 140 3.76 1.53 -27.93
C THR A 140 5.00 1.99 -27.18
N LYS A 141 5.03 1.84 -25.85
CA LYS A 141 6.19 2.17 -25.01
C LYS A 141 7.16 1.01 -24.94
N GLU A 142 8.45 1.34 -24.95
CA GLU A 142 9.51 0.37 -24.68
C GLU A 142 9.50 0.00 -23.20
N GLY A 143 10.00 -1.21 -22.87
CA GLY A 143 10.25 -1.61 -21.51
C GLY A 143 11.37 -0.79 -20.86
N ASP A 144 11.56 -0.96 -19.56
CA ASP A 144 12.57 -0.24 -18.78
C ASP A 144 13.96 -0.92 -18.76
N GLY A 145 14.11 -2.02 -19.48
CA GLY A 145 15.36 -2.78 -19.57
C GLY A 145 15.57 -3.82 -18.46
N TRP A 146 14.62 -3.95 -17.54
CA TRP A 146 14.70 -4.92 -16.42
C TRP A 146 13.93 -6.22 -16.69
N GLY A 147 13.04 -6.24 -17.66
CA GLY A 147 12.29 -7.43 -18.08
C GLY A 147 11.21 -7.91 -17.11
N LEU A 148 10.79 -7.06 -16.16
CA LEU A 148 9.66 -7.35 -15.29
C LEU A 148 8.36 -6.82 -15.92
N PHE A 149 7.34 -7.66 -15.95
CA PHE A 149 5.97 -7.38 -16.42
C PHE A 149 5.83 -7.12 -17.92
N VAL A 150 6.89 -6.75 -18.62
CA VAL A 150 6.92 -6.57 -20.07
C VAL A 150 8.19 -7.19 -20.63
N ASP A 151 8.11 -7.69 -21.87
CA ASP A 151 9.29 -8.19 -22.60
C ASP A 151 10.10 -7.01 -23.15
N ASP A 152 11.39 -6.98 -22.82
CA ASP A 152 12.37 -6.05 -23.36
C ASP A 152 13.15 -6.76 -24.47
N GLU A 153 12.68 -6.66 -25.69
CA GLU A 153 13.42 -7.13 -26.87
C GLU A 153 14.26 -6.01 -27.51
#